data_10af9772597081deb5a9db89cab4fba3
#
_entry.id   10af9772597081deb5a9db89cab4fba3
#
_cell.length_a   1.000
_cell.length_b   1.000
_cell.length_c   1.000
_cell.angle_alpha   90.00
_cell.angle_beta   90.00
_cell.angle_gamma   90.00
#
_symmetry.space_group_name_H-M   'P 1'
#
loop_
_entity.id
_entity.type
_entity.pdbx_description
1 polymer ?
#
loop_
_entity_poly.entity_id
_entity_poly.type
_entity_poly.pdbx_seq_one_letter_code
_entity_poly.pdbx_strand_id
1 'polypeptide(L)'
;VKVPNAGGNYDSAVTVKLSSPASGVKFYYTLDGSKPAKSSALYTTKGITVSKSAKLRVLAAKTGWSGKYLAEEYTISGSEETFSLSGESILENYKDKYAYSTLTAKQKKLYEVIYNGAAAHKDNLNVAGEGFTENDMDKAYWAFDYDNPQFFWLANGYRFTTMGGEIISVNMVYSRSAAEAAKIQPLLDAAAQKVIDKALAQDNLFDRVLVIHDAITEMTTYNAKAPSYKSEADGPLVYGEALCEGYAKAFMYLCQSVGIQCFCVAGYAGEDHMWNMLQLDGEWYHMDTTWDDSGTYEYFCVPDSQMLADHT
;
A
#
# COMPACT_ATOMS: atom_id res chain seq x y z
N VAL A 1 -5.08 18.53 38.09
CA VAL A 1 -4.56 17.39 37.34
C VAL A 1 -3.04 17.47 37.36
N LYS A 2 -2.38 16.36 37.66
CA LYS A 2 -0.93 16.22 37.53
C LYS A 2 -0.64 15.21 36.43
N VAL A 3 0.35 15.52 35.59
CA VAL A 3 0.84 14.69 34.51
C VAL A 3 2.35 14.52 34.71
N PRO A 4 2.81 13.43 35.33
CA PRO A 4 4.23 13.23 35.60
C PRO A 4 5.08 13.22 34.33
N ASN A 5 4.57 12.64 33.23
CA ASN A 5 5.19 12.68 31.91
C ASN A 5 4.46 13.73 31.07
N ALA A 6 4.80 15.02 31.29
CA ALA A 6 4.26 16.14 30.53
C ALA A 6 4.67 16.07 29.05
N GLY A 7 4.02 16.86 28.21
CA GLY A 7 4.35 16.98 26.79
C GLY A 7 5.83 17.32 26.57
N GLY A 8 6.35 16.91 25.44
CA GLY A 8 7.77 17.08 25.09
C GLY A 8 8.21 16.08 24.02
N ASN A 9 9.52 16.01 23.79
CA ASN A 9 10.15 15.10 22.85
C ASN A 9 10.55 13.80 23.58
N TYR A 10 10.18 12.68 23.03
CA TYR A 10 10.46 11.34 23.52
C TYR A 10 11.01 10.47 22.39
N ASP A 11 11.99 9.65 22.68
CA ASP A 11 12.61 8.74 21.69
C ASP A 11 11.82 7.44 21.46
N SER A 12 10.79 7.19 22.29
CA SER A 12 9.94 6.00 22.18
C SER A 12 8.56 6.28 22.78
N ALA A 13 7.63 5.33 22.60
CA ALA A 13 6.29 5.41 23.17
C ALA A 13 6.31 5.73 24.67
N VAL A 14 5.49 6.68 25.09
CA VAL A 14 5.38 7.11 26.49
C VAL A 14 4.00 6.78 27.04
N THR A 15 3.97 6.24 28.28
CA THR A 15 2.70 6.02 28.99
C THR A 15 2.42 7.20 29.93
N VAL A 16 1.39 7.96 29.59
CA VAL A 16 0.97 9.13 30.35
C VAL A 16 0.08 8.69 31.51
N LYS A 17 0.45 9.08 32.72
CA LYS A 17 -0.36 8.87 33.93
C LYS A 17 -1.05 10.16 34.33
N LEU A 18 -2.31 10.07 34.69
CA LEU A 18 -3.09 11.22 35.17
C LEU A 18 -3.45 11.00 36.63
N SER A 19 -3.34 12.06 37.41
CA SER A 19 -3.75 12.04 38.81
C SER A 19 -4.43 13.34 39.26
N SER A 20 -5.24 13.25 40.30
CA SER A 20 -5.86 14.40 40.97
C SER A 20 -5.79 14.23 42.47
N PRO A 21 -5.51 15.30 43.23
CA PRO A 21 -5.59 15.26 44.69
C PRO A 21 -7.03 15.11 45.19
N ALA A 22 -8.02 15.44 44.35
CA ALA A 22 -9.43 15.28 44.70
C ALA A 22 -9.93 13.88 44.33
N SER A 23 -10.62 13.21 45.25
CA SER A 23 -11.23 11.91 45.02
C SER A 23 -12.45 12.01 44.06
N GLY A 24 -12.75 10.95 43.33
CA GLY A 24 -13.93 10.84 42.46
C GLY A 24 -13.84 11.65 41.18
N VAL A 25 -12.65 12.13 40.76
CA VAL A 25 -12.43 12.78 39.48
C VAL A 25 -12.29 11.70 38.41
N LYS A 26 -13.06 11.85 37.32
CA LYS A 26 -12.91 11.09 36.08
C LYS A 26 -12.17 11.92 35.05
N PHE A 27 -11.28 11.29 34.26
CA PHE A 27 -10.56 11.93 33.18
C PHE A 27 -11.06 11.36 31.85
N TYR A 28 -11.47 12.23 30.94
CA TYR A 28 -11.79 11.90 29.56
C TYR A 28 -10.74 12.54 28.66
N TYR A 29 -10.33 11.86 27.59
CA TYR A 29 -9.23 12.36 26.78
C TYR A 29 -9.43 12.14 25.28
N THR A 30 -8.67 12.90 24.48
CA THR A 30 -8.46 12.75 23.05
C THR A 30 -6.97 12.84 22.75
N LEU A 31 -6.52 12.25 21.64
CA LEU A 31 -5.11 12.28 21.20
C LEU A 31 -4.90 13.07 19.90
N ASP A 32 -5.98 13.52 19.28
CA ASP A 32 -6.02 14.28 18.02
C ASP A 32 -6.07 15.79 18.22
N GLY A 33 -6.04 16.26 19.45
CA GLY A 33 -6.16 17.68 19.80
C GLY A 33 -7.58 18.20 19.83
N SER A 34 -8.60 17.39 19.56
CA SER A 34 -10.00 17.77 19.70
C SER A 34 -10.38 18.00 21.17
N LYS A 35 -11.41 18.83 21.44
CA LYS A 35 -11.86 19.12 22.79
C LYS A 35 -12.57 17.90 23.38
N PRO A 36 -12.06 17.28 24.46
CA PRO A 36 -12.70 16.11 25.05
C PRO A 36 -14.02 16.44 25.75
N ALA A 37 -14.97 15.52 25.64
CA ALA A 37 -16.27 15.54 26.28
C ALA A 37 -16.45 14.27 27.17
N LYS A 38 -17.55 14.17 27.92
CA LYS A 38 -17.84 12.97 28.71
C LYS A 38 -18.11 11.71 27.86
N SER A 39 -18.28 11.87 26.55
CA SER A 39 -18.37 10.80 25.54
C SER A 39 -17.02 10.36 25.00
N SER A 40 -15.93 11.09 25.28
CA SER A 40 -14.57 10.74 24.85
C SER A 40 -14.01 9.56 25.65
N ALA A 41 -12.85 9.03 25.23
CA ALA A 41 -12.20 7.92 25.90
C ALA A 41 -11.98 8.18 27.39
N LEU A 42 -12.36 7.23 28.23
CA LEU A 42 -12.20 7.30 29.67
C LEU A 42 -10.82 6.80 30.08
N TYR A 43 -10.08 7.60 30.83
CA TYR A 43 -8.81 7.22 31.42
C TYR A 43 -8.96 6.08 32.45
N THR A 44 -8.08 5.12 32.35
CA THR A 44 -7.93 4.03 33.32
C THR A 44 -6.56 4.05 34.02
N THR A 45 -6.40 3.31 35.09
CA THR A 45 -5.12 3.17 35.80
C THR A 45 -4.00 2.57 34.95
N LYS A 46 -4.32 1.95 33.82
CA LYS A 46 -3.32 1.48 32.84
C LYS A 46 -2.51 2.64 32.26
N GLY A 47 -3.08 3.83 32.17
CA GLY A 47 -2.49 5.01 31.56
C GLY A 47 -2.94 5.22 30.12
N ILE A 48 -2.43 6.28 29.49
CA ILE A 48 -2.63 6.61 28.07
C ILE A 48 -1.30 6.34 27.37
N THR A 49 -1.25 5.36 26.48
CA THR A 49 -0.06 5.12 25.65
C THR A 49 -0.06 6.08 24.48
N VAL A 50 1.01 6.87 24.36
CA VAL A 50 1.28 7.75 23.22
C VAL A 50 2.45 7.14 22.47
N SER A 51 2.17 6.44 21.38
CA SER A 51 3.17 5.71 20.57
C SER A 51 3.60 6.47 19.32
N LYS A 52 2.92 7.57 18.99
CA LYS A 52 3.25 8.48 17.88
C LYS A 52 2.97 9.91 18.33
N SER A 53 3.55 10.89 17.64
CA SER A 53 3.32 12.31 17.94
C SER A 53 1.82 12.62 18.03
N ALA A 54 1.40 13.26 19.10
CA ALA A 54 -0.01 13.47 19.43
C ALA A 54 -0.25 14.75 20.24
N LYS A 55 -1.44 15.30 20.10
CA LYS A 55 -1.94 16.41 20.93
C LYS A 55 -2.95 15.86 21.92
N LEU A 56 -2.46 15.51 23.12
CA LEU A 56 -3.30 15.04 24.20
C LEU A 56 -4.12 16.20 24.79
N ARG A 57 -5.43 16.03 24.82
CA ARG A 57 -6.31 16.89 25.60
C ARG A 57 -7.07 16.08 26.62
N VAL A 58 -7.18 16.61 27.84
CA VAL A 58 -7.84 15.94 28.96
C VAL A 58 -8.92 16.83 29.57
N LEU A 59 -10.09 16.27 29.80
CA LEU A 59 -11.15 16.84 30.62
C LEU A 59 -11.18 16.11 31.97
N ALA A 60 -10.83 16.80 33.03
CA ALA A 60 -11.07 16.32 34.40
C ALA A 60 -12.46 16.75 34.87
N ALA A 61 -13.33 15.79 35.16
CA ALA A 61 -14.71 16.04 35.54
C ALA A 61 -15.08 15.31 36.84
N LYS A 62 -15.86 15.99 37.68
CA LYS A 62 -16.50 15.44 38.87
C LYS A 62 -17.91 16.04 39.00
N THR A 63 -18.83 15.26 39.55
CA THR A 63 -20.20 15.75 39.80
C THR A 63 -20.18 17.02 40.66
N GLY A 64 -20.89 18.07 40.23
CA GLY A 64 -20.92 19.36 40.88
C GLY A 64 -19.73 20.29 40.62
N TRP A 65 -18.79 19.93 39.75
CA TRP A 65 -17.64 20.75 39.39
C TRP A 65 -17.75 21.24 37.93
N SER A 66 -17.27 22.48 37.66
CA SER A 66 -16.92 22.88 36.31
C SER A 66 -15.70 22.12 35.87
N GLY A 67 -15.77 21.43 34.72
CA GLY A 67 -14.67 20.61 34.20
C GLY A 67 -13.40 21.43 33.98
N LYS A 68 -12.23 20.85 34.27
CA LYS A 68 -10.93 21.45 34.04
C LYS A 68 -10.25 20.76 32.85
N TYR A 69 -9.73 21.56 31.92
CA TYR A 69 -9.02 21.06 30.73
C TYR A 69 -7.52 21.15 30.92
N LEU A 70 -6.81 20.19 30.36
CA LEU A 70 -5.37 20.16 30.19
C LEU A 70 -5.06 19.87 28.74
N ALA A 71 -3.96 20.42 28.23
CA ALA A 71 -3.43 20.14 26.91
C ALA A 71 -1.93 19.91 26.97
N GLU A 72 -1.46 18.86 26.35
CA GLU A 72 -0.04 18.50 26.24
C GLU A 72 0.26 18.07 24.82
N GLU A 73 1.42 18.43 24.30
CA GLU A 73 1.91 17.99 22.98
C GLU A 73 3.08 17.03 23.17
N TYR A 74 2.99 15.88 22.52
CA TYR A 74 4.02 14.86 22.53
C TYR A 74 4.59 14.75 21.11
N THR A 75 5.90 14.87 21.01
CA THR A 75 6.65 14.53 19.79
C THR A 75 7.39 13.23 20.09
N ILE A 76 7.06 12.17 19.37
CA ILE A 76 7.76 10.90 19.47
C ILE A 76 8.72 10.84 18.29
N SER A 77 10.01 11.08 18.54
CA SER A 77 11.07 11.10 17.51
C SER A 77 11.70 9.72 17.27
N GLY A 78 11.44 8.77 18.15
CA GLY A 78 11.98 7.41 18.11
C GLY A 78 10.93 6.34 17.87
N SER A 79 9.82 6.61 17.20
CA SER A 79 9.04 5.53 16.62
C SER A 79 9.67 5.10 15.28
N GLU A 80 10.92 4.67 15.29
CA GLU A 80 11.22 3.48 14.52
C GLU A 80 10.28 2.41 15.13
N GLU A 81 9.10 2.23 14.54
CA GLU A 81 8.41 0.97 14.70
C GLU A 81 9.43 -0.06 14.27
N THR A 82 10.06 -0.71 15.24
CA THR A 82 10.71 -1.99 15.00
C THR A 82 9.60 -2.83 14.40
N PHE A 83 9.68 -3.07 13.11
CA PHE A 83 8.78 -3.97 12.41
C PHE A 83 8.88 -5.30 13.13
N SER A 84 7.95 -5.55 14.01
CA SER A 84 7.73 -6.88 14.54
C SER A 84 7.14 -7.68 13.38
N LEU A 85 7.95 -8.59 12.83
CA LEU A 85 7.55 -9.58 11.84
C LEU A 85 6.53 -10.61 12.41
N SER A 86 5.75 -10.23 13.39
CA SER A 86 4.67 -11.02 13.97
C SER A 86 3.37 -10.71 13.26
N GLY A 87 3.15 -11.30 12.09
CA GLY A 87 1.93 -11.06 11.35
C GLY A 87 1.45 -12.25 10.53
N GLU A 88 0.84 -13.25 11.19
CA GLU A 88 0.06 -14.27 10.48
C GLU A 88 -1.01 -13.64 9.56
N SER A 89 -1.55 -12.47 9.92
CA SER A 89 -2.56 -11.75 9.12
C SER A 89 -2.04 -11.20 7.78
N ILE A 90 -0.74 -10.90 7.67
CA ILE A 90 -0.13 -10.37 6.45
C ILE A 90 0.03 -11.47 5.41
N LEU A 91 0.38 -12.68 5.82
CA LEU A 91 0.53 -13.84 4.94
C LEU A 91 -0.79 -14.19 4.22
N GLU A 92 -1.94 -13.96 4.83
CA GLU A 92 -3.23 -14.23 4.19
C GLU A 92 -3.47 -13.37 2.95
N ASN A 93 -2.99 -12.13 2.95
CA ASN A 93 -3.12 -11.20 1.82
C ASN A 93 -2.23 -11.55 0.61
N TYR A 94 -1.24 -12.46 0.79
CA TYR A 94 -0.28 -12.83 -0.25
C TYR A 94 -0.40 -14.27 -0.74
N LYS A 95 -1.30 -15.08 -0.18
CA LYS A 95 -1.44 -16.51 -0.51
C LYS A 95 -1.63 -16.76 -2.00
N ASP A 96 -2.37 -15.87 -2.66
CA ASP A 96 -2.74 -16.00 -4.06
C ASP A 96 -1.86 -15.14 -4.99
N LYS A 97 -0.80 -14.49 -4.46
CA LYS A 97 0.10 -13.68 -5.28
C LYS A 97 1.16 -14.55 -5.93
N TYR A 98 1.24 -14.49 -7.25
CA TYR A 98 2.14 -15.34 -8.03
C TYR A 98 3.61 -15.06 -7.73
N ALA A 99 4.05 -13.80 -7.87
CA ALA A 99 5.46 -13.46 -7.70
C ALA A 99 5.93 -13.71 -6.24
N TYR A 100 5.09 -13.40 -5.24
CA TYR A 100 5.37 -13.75 -3.85
C TYR A 100 5.56 -15.26 -3.66
N SER A 101 4.76 -16.10 -4.34
CA SER A 101 4.84 -17.56 -4.20
C SER A 101 6.21 -18.11 -4.61
N THR A 102 6.90 -17.49 -5.57
CA THR A 102 8.20 -17.90 -6.11
C THR A 102 9.38 -17.56 -5.18
N LEU A 103 9.19 -16.71 -4.19
CA LEU A 103 10.24 -16.24 -3.30
C LEU A 103 10.65 -17.28 -2.26
N THR A 104 11.93 -17.24 -1.87
CA THR A 104 12.42 -17.96 -0.69
C THR A 104 11.82 -17.39 0.60
N ALA A 105 11.84 -18.15 1.69
CA ALA A 105 11.34 -17.68 2.99
C ALA A 105 12.00 -16.36 3.45
N LYS A 106 13.27 -16.15 3.15
CA LYS A 106 14.02 -14.94 3.46
C LYS A 106 13.55 -13.74 2.62
N GLN A 107 13.36 -13.94 1.32
CA GLN A 107 12.85 -12.92 0.41
C GLN A 107 11.39 -12.56 0.72
N LYS A 108 10.57 -13.53 1.13
CA LYS A 108 9.20 -13.30 1.61
C LYS A 108 9.15 -12.38 2.82
N LYS A 109 10.06 -12.56 3.79
CA LYS A 109 10.22 -11.64 4.91
C LYS A 109 10.46 -10.20 4.45
N LEU A 110 11.38 -10.02 3.49
CA LEU A 110 11.72 -8.69 2.99
C LEU A 110 10.57 -8.07 2.19
N TYR A 111 9.88 -8.87 1.37
CA TYR A 111 8.66 -8.46 0.67
C TYR A 111 7.59 -7.94 1.66
N GLU A 112 7.36 -8.64 2.78
CA GLU A 112 6.41 -8.24 3.82
C GLU A 112 6.81 -6.91 4.47
N VAL A 113 8.09 -6.70 4.73
CA VAL A 113 8.61 -5.42 5.25
C VAL A 113 8.35 -4.29 4.25
N ILE A 114 8.62 -4.52 2.95
CA ILE A 114 8.38 -3.55 1.88
C ILE A 114 6.88 -3.24 1.77
N TYR A 115 6.03 -4.25 1.74
CA TYR A 115 4.58 -4.10 1.66
C TYR A 115 4.02 -3.24 2.81
N ASN A 116 4.39 -3.57 4.04
CA ASN A 116 3.94 -2.80 5.21
C ASN A 116 4.50 -1.37 5.21
N GLY A 117 5.73 -1.20 4.74
CA GLY A 117 6.35 0.12 4.55
C GLY A 117 5.57 0.96 3.55
N ALA A 118 5.28 0.40 2.38
CA ALA A 118 4.50 1.04 1.33
C ALA A 118 3.09 1.41 1.79
N ALA A 119 2.39 0.48 2.45
CA ALA A 119 1.05 0.69 2.99
C ALA A 119 0.99 1.79 4.06
N ALA A 120 2.06 1.95 4.83
CA ALA A 120 2.18 2.98 5.85
C ALA A 120 2.88 4.27 5.38
N HIS A 121 3.23 4.40 4.10
CA HIS A 121 4.01 5.51 3.54
C HIS A 121 5.31 5.80 4.32
N LYS A 122 6.05 4.75 4.70
CA LYS A 122 7.31 4.91 5.43
C LYS A 122 8.47 5.12 4.47
N ASP A 123 9.25 6.17 4.70
CA ASP A 123 10.41 6.49 3.87
C ASP A 123 11.59 5.53 4.10
N ASN A 124 11.78 5.05 5.33
CA ASN A 124 12.89 4.20 5.71
C ASN A 124 12.40 2.97 6.48
N LEU A 125 12.90 1.80 6.09
CA LEU A 125 12.60 0.50 6.70
C LEU A 125 13.89 -0.07 7.26
N ASN A 126 13.98 -0.19 8.59
CA ASN A 126 15.13 -0.80 9.26
C ASN A 126 15.04 -2.33 9.10
N VAL A 127 16.07 -2.94 8.54
CA VAL A 127 16.19 -4.40 8.33
C VAL A 127 17.54 -4.93 8.84
N ALA A 128 18.22 -4.17 9.71
CA ALA A 128 19.51 -4.56 10.26
C ALA A 128 19.42 -5.86 11.05
N GLY A 129 20.41 -6.74 10.84
CA GLY A 129 20.50 -8.04 11.54
C GLY A 129 19.68 -9.16 10.90
N GLU A 130 18.94 -8.90 9.82
CA GLU A 130 18.20 -9.92 9.06
C GLU A 130 19.06 -10.64 8.00
N GLY A 131 20.26 -10.11 7.74
CA GLY A 131 21.23 -10.68 6.80
C GLY A 131 20.80 -10.61 5.34
N PHE A 132 19.93 -9.67 4.96
CA PHE A 132 19.49 -9.52 3.58
C PHE A 132 20.63 -9.08 2.67
N THR A 133 20.68 -9.64 1.47
CA THR A 133 21.63 -9.30 0.40
C THR A 133 20.95 -8.45 -0.68
N GLU A 134 21.76 -7.85 -1.57
CA GLU A 134 21.24 -7.13 -2.73
C GLU A 134 20.36 -8.01 -3.62
N ASN A 135 20.72 -9.30 -3.79
CA ASN A 135 19.89 -10.25 -4.54
C ASN A 135 18.55 -10.54 -3.85
N ASP A 136 18.53 -10.58 -2.50
CA ASP A 136 17.25 -10.73 -1.77
C ASP A 136 16.36 -9.49 -1.98
N MET A 137 16.98 -8.29 -1.99
CA MET A 137 16.28 -7.03 -2.20
C MET A 137 15.69 -6.95 -3.61
N ASP A 138 16.50 -7.25 -4.62
CA ASP A 138 16.07 -7.23 -6.01
C ASP A 138 14.87 -8.17 -6.22
N LYS A 139 14.99 -9.43 -5.78
CA LYS A 139 13.90 -10.41 -5.92
C LYS A 139 12.64 -10.02 -5.14
N ALA A 140 12.79 -9.54 -3.90
CA ALA A 140 11.66 -9.18 -3.06
C ALA A 140 10.93 -7.93 -3.57
N TYR A 141 11.69 -6.90 -4.02
CA TYR A 141 11.11 -5.66 -4.51
C TYR A 141 10.35 -5.85 -5.82
N TRP A 142 10.96 -6.50 -6.81
CA TRP A 142 10.27 -6.71 -8.09
C TRP A 142 9.06 -7.64 -7.96
N ALA A 143 9.16 -8.68 -7.10
CA ALA A 143 7.98 -9.49 -6.79
C ALA A 143 6.87 -8.65 -6.13
N PHE A 144 7.25 -7.75 -5.22
CA PHE A 144 6.28 -6.85 -4.58
C PHE A 144 5.65 -5.88 -5.59
N ASP A 145 6.42 -5.25 -6.46
CA ASP A 145 5.91 -4.28 -7.44
C ASP A 145 4.98 -4.96 -8.46
N TYR A 146 5.36 -6.16 -8.93
CA TYR A 146 4.57 -6.91 -9.93
C TYR A 146 3.32 -7.60 -9.36
N ASP A 147 3.20 -7.70 -8.04
CA ASP A 147 2.03 -8.28 -7.38
C ASP A 147 1.03 -7.22 -6.87
N ASN A 148 1.44 -5.95 -6.70
CA ASN A 148 0.68 -4.98 -5.89
C ASN A 148 0.37 -3.66 -6.60
N PRO A 149 -0.46 -3.67 -7.64
CA PRO A 149 -0.82 -2.49 -8.43
C PRO A 149 -1.60 -1.43 -7.62
N GLN A 150 -2.08 -1.77 -6.44
CA GLN A 150 -2.78 -0.85 -5.55
C GLN A 150 -1.87 0.23 -4.94
N PHE A 151 -0.54 0.05 -4.96
CA PHE A 151 0.41 1.03 -4.41
C PHE A 151 0.84 2.08 -5.45
N PHE A 152 -0.09 2.67 -6.17
CA PHE A 152 0.13 3.66 -7.23
C PHE A 152 0.91 4.92 -6.79
N TRP A 153 1.18 5.08 -5.52
CA TRP A 153 1.97 6.18 -4.97
C TRP A 153 3.47 5.91 -4.89
N LEU A 154 3.91 4.71 -5.24
CA LEU A 154 5.33 4.38 -5.34
C LEU A 154 5.94 4.95 -6.62
N ALA A 155 7.23 5.21 -6.59
CA ALA A 155 8.02 5.42 -7.80
C ALA A 155 8.72 4.12 -8.16
N ASN A 156 9.05 3.95 -9.44
CA ASN A 156 9.84 2.80 -9.89
C ASN A 156 11.21 2.81 -9.25
N GLY A 157 11.52 1.77 -8.49
CA GLY A 157 12.80 1.54 -7.87
C GLY A 157 12.85 1.79 -6.36
N TYR A 158 13.98 1.47 -5.81
CA TYR A 158 14.26 1.52 -4.38
C TYR A 158 15.70 1.97 -4.14
N ARG A 159 15.99 2.32 -2.90
CA ARG A 159 17.36 2.56 -2.42
C ARG A 159 17.58 1.76 -1.15
N PHE A 160 18.82 1.39 -0.87
CA PHE A 160 19.17 0.70 0.36
C PHE A 160 20.54 1.13 0.86
N THR A 161 20.79 0.87 2.13
CA THR A 161 22.09 1.08 2.77
C THR A 161 22.64 -0.27 3.20
N THR A 162 23.94 -0.50 2.94
CA THR A 162 24.63 -1.73 3.36
C THR A 162 25.67 -1.46 4.44
N MET A 163 25.89 -2.45 5.28
CA MET A 163 27.00 -2.51 6.22
C MET A 163 27.52 -3.94 6.31
N GLY A 164 28.84 -4.13 6.09
CA GLY A 164 29.43 -5.47 6.12
C GLY A 164 28.91 -6.44 5.05
N GLY A 165 28.34 -5.93 3.94
CA GLY A 165 27.76 -6.74 2.88
C GLY A 165 26.28 -7.11 3.10
N GLU A 166 25.68 -6.68 4.19
CA GLU A 166 24.26 -6.87 4.49
C GLU A 166 23.48 -5.57 4.33
N ILE A 167 22.23 -5.66 3.87
CA ILE A 167 21.31 -4.53 3.83
C ILE A 167 20.82 -4.25 5.25
N ILE A 168 21.01 -3.01 5.70
CA ILE A 168 20.59 -2.57 7.03
C ILE A 168 19.35 -1.66 7.00
N SER A 169 19.10 -1.00 5.87
CA SER A 169 17.86 -0.25 5.67
C SER A 169 17.44 -0.22 4.21
N VAL A 170 16.13 -0.18 3.98
CA VAL A 170 15.50 0.06 2.67
C VAL A 170 14.84 1.42 2.68
N ASN A 171 15.13 2.24 1.67
CA ASN A 171 14.50 3.54 1.51
C ASN A 171 13.48 3.45 0.38
N MET A 172 12.22 3.58 0.73
CA MET A 172 11.11 3.61 -0.21
C MET A 172 11.14 4.93 -1.00
N VAL A 173 10.84 4.84 -2.28
CA VAL A 173 10.77 6.01 -3.16
C VAL A 173 9.31 6.22 -3.57
N TYR A 174 8.78 7.40 -3.29
CA TYR A 174 7.39 7.74 -3.56
C TYR A 174 7.28 8.75 -4.69
N SER A 175 6.38 8.51 -5.62
CA SER A 175 5.97 9.45 -6.67
C SER A 175 4.94 10.45 -6.16
N ARG A 176 4.23 10.11 -5.09
CA ARG A 176 3.21 10.93 -4.43
C ARG A 176 3.34 10.87 -2.93
N SER A 177 3.03 11.97 -2.26
CA SER A 177 2.90 12.01 -0.81
C SER A 177 1.66 11.23 -0.34
N ALA A 178 1.64 10.83 0.94
CA ALA A 178 0.47 10.20 1.56
C ALA A 178 -0.81 11.05 1.43
N ALA A 179 -0.68 12.38 1.50
CA ALA A 179 -1.82 13.30 1.35
C ALA A 179 -2.36 13.36 -0.09
N GLU A 180 -1.49 13.22 -1.09
CA GLU A 180 -1.89 13.13 -2.50
C GLU A 180 -2.52 11.78 -2.79
N ALA A 181 -1.91 10.68 -2.34
CA ALA A 181 -2.47 9.33 -2.46
C ALA A 181 -3.87 9.24 -1.84
N ALA A 182 -4.07 9.80 -0.65
CA ALA A 182 -5.37 9.83 0.01
C ALA A 182 -6.47 10.60 -0.76
N LYS A 183 -6.09 11.54 -1.62
CA LYS A 183 -7.05 12.25 -2.50
C LYS A 183 -7.38 11.45 -3.77
N ILE A 184 -6.41 10.70 -4.28
CA ILE A 184 -6.54 9.93 -5.53
C ILE A 184 -7.26 8.59 -5.26
N GLN A 185 -7.00 7.94 -4.13
CA GLN A 185 -7.56 6.63 -3.77
C GLN A 185 -9.08 6.54 -3.99
N PRO A 186 -9.94 7.46 -3.48
CA PRO A 186 -11.37 7.36 -3.71
C PRO A 186 -11.77 7.52 -5.19
N LEU A 187 -10.96 8.21 -6.01
CA LEU A 187 -11.21 8.33 -7.44
C LEU A 187 -10.88 7.02 -8.15
N LEU A 188 -9.74 6.40 -7.79
CA LEU A 188 -9.34 5.08 -8.26
C LEU A 188 -10.40 4.04 -7.91
N ASP A 189 -10.81 3.98 -6.63
CA ASP A 189 -11.82 3.04 -6.14
C ASP A 189 -13.15 3.18 -6.89
N ALA A 190 -13.60 4.42 -7.10
CA ALA A 190 -14.85 4.69 -7.81
C ALA A 190 -14.79 4.35 -9.31
N ALA A 191 -13.64 4.52 -9.96
CA ALA A 191 -13.44 4.14 -11.35
C ALA A 191 -13.36 2.62 -11.50
N ALA A 192 -12.56 1.98 -10.65
CA ALA A 192 -12.42 0.52 -10.63
C ALA A 192 -13.74 -0.19 -10.34
N GLN A 193 -14.52 0.29 -9.36
CA GLN A 193 -15.78 -0.33 -8.96
C GLN A 193 -16.77 -0.44 -10.13
N LYS A 194 -16.82 0.55 -11.01
CA LYS A 194 -17.68 0.50 -12.20
C LYS A 194 -17.34 -0.64 -13.16
N VAL A 195 -16.05 -0.94 -13.31
CA VAL A 195 -15.58 -2.05 -14.15
C VAL A 195 -15.77 -3.37 -13.41
N ILE A 196 -15.43 -3.43 -12.13
CA ILE A 196 -15.62 -4.60 -11.26
C ILE A 196 -17.07 -5.06 -11.25
N ASP A 197 -18.03 -4.16 -11.07
CA ASP A 197 -19.46 -4.48 -11.07
C ASP A 197 -19.91 -5.10 -12.41
N LYS A 198 -19.43 -4.56 -13.53
CA LYS A 198 -19.71 -5.09 -14.86
C LYS A 198 -19.08 -6.47 -15.09
N ALA A 199 -17.84 -6.66 -14.65
CA ALA A 199 -17.13 -7.93 -14.77
C ALA A 199 -17.79 -9.01 -13.90
N LEU A 200 -18.12 -8.72 -12.65
CA LEU A 200 -18.79 -9.66 -11.75
C LEU A 200 -20.21 -10.02 -12.19
N ALA A 201 -20.84 -9.22 -13.03
CA ALA A 201 -22.13 -9.56 -13.64
C ALA A 201 -22.02 -10.62 -14.75
N GLN A 202 -20.80 -10.98 -15.16
CA GLN A 202 -20.57 -12.03 -16.17
C GLN A 202 -20.52 -13.41 -15.52
N ASP A 203 -21.06 -14.41 -16.23
CA ASP A 203 -21.22 -15.79 -15.71
C ASP A 203 -19.91 -16.59 -15.67
N ASN A 204 -18.92 -16.23 -16.48
CA ASN A 204 -17.66 -16.96 -16.60
C ASN A 204 -16.43 -16.03 -16.57
N LEU A 205 -15.24 -16.61 -16.33
CA LEU A 205 -14.01 -15.86 -16.19
C LEU A 205 -13.56 -15.20 -17.48
N PHE A 206 -13.76 -15.83 -18.63
CA PHE A 206 -13.38 -15.28 -19.94
C PHE A 206 -14.12 -13.98 -20.22
N ASP A 207 -15.45 -13.95 -20.04
CA ASP A 207 -16.25 -12.75 -20.25
C ASP A 207 -15.92 -11.65 -19.23
N ARG A 208 -15.52 -12.02 -17.99
CA ARG A 208 -15.00 -11.03 -17.02
C ARG A 208 -13.73 -10.37 -17.49
N VAL A 209 -12.78 -11.16 -18.01
CA VAL A 209 -11.53 -10.66 -18.59
C VAL A 209 -11.80 -9.78 -19.79
N LEU A 210 -12.74 -10.15 -20.67
CA LEU A 210 -13.14 -9.35 -21.83
C LEU A 210 -13.69 -7.97 -21.41
N VAL A 211 -14.56 -7.93 -20.40
CA VAL A 211 -15.08 -6.66 -19.84
C VAL A 211 -13.95 -5.77 -19.30
N ILE A 212 -12.96 -6.37 -18.63
CA ILE A 212 -11.83 -5.63 -18.08
C ILE A 212 -10.92 -5.12 -19.20
N HIS A 213 -10.62 -5.96 -20.19
CA HIS A 213 -9.83 -5.57 -21.38
C HIS A 213 -10.45 -4.39 -22.11
N ASP A 214 -11.73 -4.51 -22.48
CA ASP A 214 -12.45 -3.47 -23.22
C ASP A 214 -12.52 -2.17 -22.41
N ALA A 215 -12.74 -2.27 -21.09
CA ALA A 215 -12.76 -1.09 -20.23
C ALA A 215 -11.42 -0.36 -20.20
N ILE A 216 -10.29 -1.08 -20.15
CA ILE A 216 -8.95 -0.46 -20.13
C ILE A 216 -8.62 0.15 -21.51
N THR A 217 -8.86 -0.55 -22.61
CA THR A 217 -8.58 -0.06 -23.96
C THR A 217 -9.50 1.10 -24.36
N GLU A 218 -10.77 1.10 -23.93
CA GLU A 218 -11.71 2.19 -24.20
C GLU A 218 -11.44 3.47 -23.38
N MET A 219 -10.98 3.34 -22.13
CA MET A 219 -10.82 4.49 -21.25
C MET A 219 -9.43 5.12 -21.31
N THR A 220 -8.44 4.47 -21.89
CA THR A 220 -7.03 4.89 -21.83
C THR A 220 -6.52 5.31 -23.19
N THR A 221 -5.65 6.30 -23.22
CA THR A 221 -4.88 6.70 -24.41
C THR A 221 -3.40 6.56 -24.11
N TYR A 222 -2.64 5.90 -24.98
CA TYR A 222 -1.20 5.78 -24.84
C TYR A 222 -0.52 7.15 -24.96
N ASN A 223 0.20 7.58 -23.91
CA ASN A 223 0.87 8.87 -23.87
C ASN A 223 2.28 8.79 -23.26
N ALA A 224 3.30 8.69 -24.13
CA ALA A 224 4.71 8.66 -23.70
C ALA A 224 5.18 9.94 -22.99
N LYS A 225 4.44 11.05 -23.08
CA LYS A 225 4.77 12.35 -22.47
C LYS A 225 3.99 12.66 -21.22
N ALA A 226 3.07 11.78 -20.80
CA ALA A 226 2.30 11.97 -19.59
C ALA A 226 3.21 12.04 -18.33
N PRO A 227 2.77 12.67 -17.24
CA PRO A 227 3.49 12.71 -15.96
C PRO A 227 3.73 11.33 -15.33
N SER A 228 4.34 11.30 -14.14
CA SER A 228 4.79 10.07 -13.47
C SER A 228 3.70 9.04 -13.18
N TYR A 229 2.41 9.44 -13.10
CA TYR A 229 1.29 8.50 -12.90
C TYR A 229 1.03 7.57 -14.09
N LYS A 230 1.62 7.84 -15.25
CA LYS A 230 1.44 7.04 -16.47
C LYS A 230 1.89 5.57 -16.34
N SER A 231 2.76 5.28 -15.39
CA SER A 231 3.28 3.94 -15.11
C SER A 231 2.49 3.22 -14.01
N GLU A 232 1.46 3.82 -13.44
CA GLU A 232 0.70 3.27 -12.33
C GLU A 232 -0.77 3.06 -12.69
N ALA A 233 -1.48 2.25 -11.89
CA ALA A 233 -2.87 1.87 -12.16
C ALA A 233 -3.84 3.06 -12.22
N ASP A 234 -3.53 4.16 -11.53
CA ASP A 234 -4.34 5.38 -11.58
C ASP A 234 -4.19 6.16 -12.90
N GLY A 235 -3.14 5.91 -13.69
CA GLY A 235 -3.00 6.46 -15.03
C GLY A 235 -4.23 6.16 -15.89
N PRO A 236 -4.53 4.91 -16.23
CA PRO A 236 -5.74 4.52 -16.91
C PRO A 236 -7.02 4.86 -16.15
N LEU A 237 -7.12 4.46 -14.89
CA LEU A 237 -8.39 4.46 -14.16
C LEU A 237 -8.85 5.85 -13.71
N VAL A 238 -7.94 6.79 -13.49
CA VAL A 238 -8.28 8.15 -12.99
C VAL A 238 -8.04 9.22 -14.06
N TYR A 239 -6.94 9.11 -14.83
CA TYR A 239 -6.51 10.14 -15.75
C TYR A 239 -6.77 9.82 -17.21
N GLY A 240 -7.04 8.57 -17.56
CA GLY A 240 -7.35 8.14 -18.93
C GLY A 240 -6.15 8.17 -19.87
N GLU A 241 -4.92 8.17 -19.33
CA GLU A 241 -3.69 8.11 -20.13
C GLU A 241 -2.58 7.35 -19.39
N ALA A 242 -1.79 6.57 -20.14
CA ALA A 242 -0.71 5.77 -19.56
C ALA A 242 0.40 5.40 -20.55
N LEU A 243 1.48 4.82 -20.01
CA LEU A 243 2.42 3.94 -20.74
C LEU A 243 1.98 2.47 -20.58
N CYS A 244 2.68 1.57 -21.27
CA CYS A 244 2.46 0.12 -21.19
C CYS A 244 2.38 -0.40 -19.75
N GLU A 245 3.26 0.06 -18.87
CA GLU A 245 3.27 -0.31 -17.46
C GLU A 245 1.96 0.08 -16.74
N GLY A 246 1.42 1.29 -17.00
CA GLY A 246 0.15 1.72 -16.43
C GLY A 246 -1.04 0.89 -16.94
N TYR A 247 -1.07 0.54 -18.23
CA TYR A 247 -2.05 -0.38 -18.81
C TYR A 247 -2.01 -1.73 -18.09
N ALA A 248 -0.81 -2.32 -17.98
CA ALA A 248 -0.61 -3.61 -17.34
C ALA A 248 -0.99 -3.61 -15.85
N LYS A 249 -0.60 -2.57 -15.09
CA LYS A 249 -0.93 -2.43 -13.67
C LYS A 249 -2.43 -2.21 -13.44
N ALA A 250 -3.10 -1.42 -14.28
CA ALA A 250 -4.54 -1.21 -14.18
C ALA A 250 -5.33 -2.49 -14.52
N PHE A 251 -4.93 -3.20 -15.56
CA PHE A 251 -5.51 -4.49 -15.92
C PHE A 251 -5.33 -5.51 -14.78
N MET A 252 -4.12 -5.63 -14.24
CA MET A 252 -3.84 -6.50 -13.08
C MET A 252 -4.69 -6.13 -11.86
N TYR A 253 -4.81 -4.83 -11.54
CA TYR A 253 -5.63 -4.35 -10.43
C TYR A 253 -7.09 -4.83 -10.54
N LEU A 254 -7.69 -4.69 -11.72
CA LEU A 254 -9.07 -5.10 -11.98
C LEU A 254 -9.22 -6.64 -11.96
N CYS A 255 -8.31 -7.38 -12.58
CA CYS A 255 -8.32 -8.84 -12.56
C CYS A 255 -8.23 -9.40 -11.12
N GLN A 256 -7.29 -8.91 -10.33
CA GLN A 256 -7.15 -9.32 -8.92
C GLN A 256 -8.38 -8.96 -8.09
N SER A 257 -9.02 -7.82 -8.38
CA SER A 257 -10.25 -7.38 -7.68
C SER A 257 -11.46 -8.27 -7.94
N VAL A 258 -11.47 -9.04 -9.04
CA VAL A 258 -12.54 -10.00 -9.35
C VAL A 258 -12.10 -11.47 -9.15
N GLY A 259 -10.98 -11.70 -8.46
CA GLY A 259 -10.47 -13.01 -8.09
C GLY A 259 -9.75 -13.77 -9.21
N ILE A 260 -9.28 -13.07 -10.25
CA ILE A 260 -8.47 -13.65 -11.34
C ILE A 260 -7.00 -13.48 -11.00
N GLN A 261 -6.24 -14.57 -11.01
CA GLN A 261 -4.78 -14.49 -10.87
C GLN A 261 -4.20 -13.78 -12.07
N CYS A 262 -3.49 -12.68 -11.81
CA CYS A 262 -2.87 -11.87 -12.84
C CYS A 262 -1.60 -11.20 -12.27
N PHE A 263 -0.54 -11.15 -13.06
CA PHE A 263 0.70 -10.45 -12.73
C PHE A 263 1.29 -9.76 -13.95
N CYS A 264 2.17 -8.76 -13.71
CA CYS A 264 2.87 -8.07 -14.78
C CYS A 264 4.09 -8.87 -15.26
N VAL A 265 4.36 -8.78 -16.54
CA VAL A 265 5.56 -9.31 -17.20
C VAL A 265 6.32 -8.14 -17.82
N ALA A 266 7.58 -8.00 -17.50
CA ALA A 266 8.48 -7.05 -18.13
C ALA A 266 9.38 -7.77 -19.13
N GLY A 267 9.53 -7.22 -20.31
CA GLY A 267 10.31 -7.79 -21.38
C GLY A 267 10.60 -6.78 -22.49
N TYR A 268 10.73 -7.25 -23.70
CA TYR A 268 11.07 -6.44 -24.87
C TYR A 268 10.12 -6.73 -26.03
N ALA A 269 9.54 -5.68 -26.60
CA ALA A 269 8.64 -5.73 -27.76
C ALA A 269 8.98 -4.60 -28.75
N GLY A 270 10.23 -4.63 -29.30
CA GLY A 270 10.80 -3.51 -30.06
C GLY A 270 11.41 -2.41 -29.19
N GLU A 271 10.94 -2.28 -27.97
CA GLU A 271 11.44 -1.44 -26.87
C GLU A 271 11.16 -2.14 -25.54
N ASP A 272 11.64 -1.59 -24.42
CA ASP A 272 11.26 -2.09 -23.09
C ASP A 272 9.75 -2.02 -22.94
N HIS A 273 9.12 -3.14 -22.56
CA HIS A 273 7.69 -3.28 -22.57
C HIS A 273 7.16 -4.06 -21.37
N MET A 274 5.92 -3.78 -21.00
CA MET A 274 5.22 -4.48 -19.93
C MET A 274 3.82 -4.88 -20.37
N TRP A 275 3.47 -6.14 -20.11
CA TRP A 275 2.16 -6.74 -20.32
C TRP A 275 1.75 -7.62 -19.17
N ASN A 276 0.75 -8.46 -19.32
CA ASN A 276 0.26 -9.33 -18.25
C ASN A 276 0.30 -10.81 -18.62
N MET A 277 0.41 -11.65 -17.58
CA MET A 277 -0.06 -13.02 -17.60
C MET A 277 -1.22 -13.19 -16.63
N LEU A 278 -2.24 -13.94 -17.05
CA LEU A 278 -3.41 -14.26 -16.23
C LEU A 278 -3.74 -15.74 -16.32
N GLN A 279 -4.40 -16.27 -15.28
CA GLN A 279 -4.80 -17.66 -15.25
C GLN A 279 -6.32 -17.81 -15.45
N LEU A 280 -6.71 -18.60 -16.46
CA LEU A 280 -8.10 -19.01 -16.71
C LEU A 280 -8.16 -20.53 -16.72
N ASP A 281 -9.07 -21.09 -15.92
CA ASP A 281 -9.32 -22.54 -15.82
C ASP A 281 -8.05 -23.39 -15.59
N GLY A 282 -7.06 -22.81 -14.87
CA GLY A 282 -5.80 -23.47 -14.55
C GLY A 282 -4.68 -23.28 -15.57
N GLU A 283 -4.94 -22.70 -16.73
CA GLU A 283 -3.97 -22.43 -17.78
C GLU A 283 -3.56 -20.94 -17.80
N TRP A 284 -2.31 -20.66 -18.17
CA TRP A 284 -1.79 -19.31 -18.24
C TRP A 284 -1.84 -18.76 -19.67
N TYR A 285 -2.22 -17.48 -19.78
CA TYR A 285 -2.32 -16.74 -21.03
C TYR A 285 -1.67 -15.37 -20.90
N HIS A 286 -1.07 -14.90 -22.00
CA HIS A 286 -0.63 -13.51 -22.11
C HIS A 286 -1.79 -12.58 -22.45
N MET A 287 -1.65 -11.34 -22.05
CA MET A 287 -2.57 -10.25 -22.33
C MET A 287 -1.79 -8.94 -22.50
N ASP A 288 -1.94 -8.29 -23.63
CA ASP A 288 -1.37 -6.96 -23.85
C ASP A 288 -2.43 -5.94 -24.25
N THR A 289 -2.98 -5.29 -23.24
CA THR A 289 -3.97 -4.21 -23.44
C THR A 289 -3.38 -2.95 -24.07
N THR A 290 -2.06 -2.78 -24.08
CA THR A 290 -1.39 -1.65 -24.73
C THR A 290 -1.40 -1.83 -26.25
N TRP A 291 -1.06 -3.03 -26.74
CA TRP A 291 -1.04 -3.32 -28.18
C TRP A 291 -2.45 -3.53 -28.75
N ASP A 292 -3.41 -3.88 -27.89
CA ASP A 292 -4.83 -3.95 -28.26
C ASP A 292 -5.58 -2.60 -28.17
N ASP A 293 -4.92 -1.51 -27.71
CA ASP A 293 -5.52 -0.17 -27.56
C ASP A 293 -6.07 0.43 -28.87
N SER A 294 -5.63 -0.11 -30.02
CA SER A 294 -6.17 0.24 -31.35
C SER A 294 -7.54 -0.37 -31.67
N GLY A 295 -8.16 -1.07 -30.71
CA GLY A 295 -9.45 -1.76 -30.87
C GLY A 295 -9.32 -3.16 -31.49
N THR A 296 -8.19 -3.81 -31.29
CA THR A 296 -7.93 -5.20 -31.68
C THR A 296 -8.01 -6.13 -30.47
N TYR A 297 -7.96 -7.44 -30.73
CA TYR A 297 -7.87 -8.51 -29.74
C TYR A 297 -6.74 -9.48 -30.12
N GLU A 298 -5.70 -8.96 -30.78
CA GLU A 298 -4.59 -9.77 -31.29
C GLU A 298 -3.73 -10.34 -30.13
N TYR A 299 -3.73 -9.64 -29.00
CA TYR A 299 -2.99 -10.03 -27.79
C TYR A 299 -3.91 -10.37 -26.59
N PHE A 300 -5.18 -10.64 -26.88
CA PHE A 300 -6.17 -11.03 -25.86
C PHE A 300 -6.10 -12.52 -25.54
N CYS A 301 -5.66 -12.88 -24.34
CA CYS A 301 -5.57 -14.27 -23.87
C CYS A 301 -4.82 -15.21 -24.82
N VAL A 302 -3.64 -14.79 -25.28
CA VAL A 302 -2.84 -15.55 -26.24
C VAL A 302 -1.83 -16.48 -25.58
N PRO A 303 -1.50 -17.64 -26.21
CA PRO A 303 -0.47 -18.54 -25.70
C PRO A 303 0.95 -18.02 -25.99
N ASP A 304 1.97 -18.59 -25.31
CA ASP A 304 3.39 -18.30 -25.52
C ASP A 304 3.77 -18.31 -27.00
N SER A 305 3.27 -19.29 -27.77
CA SER A 305 3.63 -19.45 -29.18
C SER A 305 3.21 -18.28 -30.06
N GLN A 306 2.19 -17.53 -29.65
CA GLN A 306 1.75 -16.30 -30.34
C GLN A 306 2.50 -15.10 -29.78
N MET A 307 2.53 -14.95 -28.46
CA MET A 307 3.16 -13.79 -27.80
C MET A 307 4.65 -13.69 -28.12
N LEU A 308 5.38 -14.80 -28.09
CA LEU A 308 6.83 -14.85 -28.35
C LEU A 308 7.22 -14.65 -29.83
N ALA A 309 6.26 -14.37 -30.71
CA ALA A 309 6.56 -13.98 -32.10
C ALA A 309 7.20 -12.58 -32.19
N ASP A 310 6.86 -11.69 -31.25
CA ASP A 310 7.30 -10.30 -31.22
C ASP A 310 7.59 -9.75 -29.82
N HIS A 311 7.31 -10.52 -28.78
CA HIS A 311 7.64 -10.23 -27.37
C HIS A 311 8.68 -11.22 -26.83
N THR A 312 9.68 -10.75 -26.05
CA THR A 312 10.74 -11.58 -25.49
C THR A 312 11.06 -11.21 -24.05
#